data_54c8f519a0d4fd9afb57e29bb2589896
#
_entry.id   54c8f519a0d4fd9afb57e29bb2589896
#
_cell.length_a   1.000
_cell.length_b   1.000
_cell.length_c   1.000
_cell.angle_alpha   90.00
_cell.angle_beta   90.00
_cell.angle_gamma   90.00
#
_symmetry.space_group_name_H-M   'P 1'
#
loop_
_entity.id
_entity.type
_entity.pdbx_description
1 polymer ?
#
loop_
_entity_poly.entity_id
_entity_poly.type
_entity_poly.pdbx_seq_one_letter_code
_entity_poly.pdbx_strand_id
1 'polypeptide(L)'
;MGSPTESESMDTESISTQGESIDSPKIAKISVWDLPDVPQGKLPPHLELQRTRVMCDFLAPTNTQNIQYSGAYASMGVDNSVQFEQFRNNFKVEVVRLDDDELEFDMIGIDPSLANAFRRILIAEVPTVAIEKVLIANNTSIIQDEVLAHRLGLIPIKVDPRLFEYMSENDVPNEKNTIVFKLHAHCEKGGDRLRVLSSELKWLPNGSEFILGTESQASNSSAKPKTYTSFSCSQDSLPEFSNGPIAPRDADIIIAKLGPGQEIELEAHAVKGMGKTHAKWSPVATAWYRMLPEVVLLRDIEDDEAEELVKKCPVKVFDIEDIGKGKKKGNCCTTEGLHPLQGMHQRGRLG
;
A
#
# COMPACT_ATOMS: atom_id res chain seq x y z
N MET A 1 41.94 -50.70 -17.38
CA MET A 1 41.92 -51.42 -16.11
C MET A 1 41.14 -50.56 -15.15
N GLY A 2 40.00 -50.88 -14.68
CA GLY A 2 39.08 -51.96 -14.56
C GLY A 2 37.89 -51.36 -13.84
N SER A 3 36.84 -51.58 -14.31
CA SER A 3 35.48 -52.07 -14.06
C SER A 3 34.94 -52.03 -12.62
N PRO A 4 33.71 -52.48 -12.46
CA PRO A 4 32.52 -51.62 -12.24
C PRO A 4 31.97 -51.89 -10.84
N THR A 5 31.22 -50.97 -10.27
CA THR A 5 30.51 -51.15 -9.01
C THR A 5 29.01 -51.32 -9.26
N GLU A 6 28.56 -52.41 -8.72
CA GLU A 6 27.20 -52.93 -8.70
C GLU A 6 26.21 -51.96 -8.09
N SER A 7 25.03 -51.89 -8.70
CA SER A 7 23.82 -51.22 -8.18
C SER A 7 23.06 -52.22 -7.31
N GLU A 8 22.98 -52.01 -6.03
CA GLU A 8 22.02 -52.69 -5.14
C GLU A 8 20.63 -52.08 -5.34
N SER A 9 19.72 -52.93 -5.76
CA SER A 9 18.28 -52.66 -5.79
C SER A 9 17.72 -52.85 -4.38
N MET A 10 17.21 -51.77 -3.78
CA MET A 10 16.37 -51.85 -2.58
C MET A 10 14.92 -52.10 -3.02
N ASP A 11 14.43 -53.27 -2.74
CA ASP A 11 13.01 -53.61 -2.77
C ASP A 11 12.27 -52.88 -1.66
N THR A 12 11.40 -51.95 -2.02
CA THR A 12 10.44 -51.35 -1.10
C THR A 12 9.13 -52.11 -1.18
N GLU A 13 8.85 -52.88 -0.13
CA GLU A 13 7.56 -53.52 0.12
C GLU A 13 6.43 -52.47 0.12
N SER A 14 5.48 -52.67 -0.76
CA SER A 14 4.24 -51.91 -0.82
C SER A 14 3.28 -52.37 0.27
N ILE A 15 3.11 -51.56 1.29
CA ILE A 15 2.00 -51.69 2.26
C ILE A 15 0.73 -51.21 1.58
N SER A 16 -0.13 -52.14 1.19
CA SER A 16 -1.48 -51.87 0.72
C SER A 16 -2.38 -51.50 1.90
N THR A 17 -2.58 -50.20 2.14
CA THR A 17 -3.71 -49.70 2.93
C THR A 17 -4.90 -49.55 2.01
N GLN A 18 -5.89 -50.42 2.18
CA GLN A 18 -7.23 -50.24 1.61
C GLN A 18 -7.86 -49.00 2.28
N GLY A 19 -7.78 -47.85 1.60
CA GLY A 19 -8.57 -46.69 1.91
C GLY A 19 -9.75 -46.61 0.95
N GLU A 20 -10.96 -46.70 1.49
CA GLU A 20 -12.18 -46.46 0.76
C GLU A 20 -12.11 -45.13 0.03
N SER A 21 -12.21 -45.18 -1.29
CA SER A 21 -12.28 -44.01 -2.16
C SER A 21 -13.66 -43.36 -1.96
N ILE A 22 -13.69 -42.27 -1.24
CA ILE A 22 -14.84 -41.33 -1.27
C ILE A 22 -14.81 -40.72 -2.67
N ASP A 23 -15.78 -41.07 -3.48
CA ASP A 23 -16.02 -40.47 -4.80
C ASP A 23 -16.17 -38.97 -4.67
N SER A 24 -15.10 -38.25 -4.99
CA SER A 24 -15.23 -36.83 -5.33
C SER A 24 -16.11 -36.71 -6.58
N PRO A 25 -17.01 -35.72 -6.67
CA PRO A 25 -17.82 -35.54 -7.85
C PRO A 25 -16.89 -35.45 -9.05
N LYS A 26 -16.95 -36.46 -9.93
CA LYS A 26 -16.21 -36.48 -11.18
C LYS A 26 -16.68 -35.26 -11.96
N ILE A 27 -15.93 -34.16 -11.87
CA ILE A 27 -15.97 -33.15 -12.93
C ILE A 27 -15.62 -33.94 -14.18
N ALA A 28 -16.63 -34.23 -14.99
CA ALA A 28 -16.48 -35.00 -16.21
C ALA A 28 -15.34 -34.30 -16.96
N LYS A 29 -14.24 -35.04 -17.23
CA LYS A 29 -13.18 -34.54 -18.10
C LYS A 29 -13.82 -34.39 -19.46
N ILE A 30 -14.35 -33.21 -19.74
CA ILE A 30 -14.91 -32.86 -21.05
C ILE A 30 -13.74 -32.98 -22.02
N SER A 31 -13.80 -33.95 -22.93
CA SER A 31 -12.83 -34.04 -24.02
C SER A 31 -12.98 -32.79 -24.87
N VAL A 32 -11.84 -32.31 -25.40
CA VAL A 32 -11.85 -31.15 -26.34
C VAL A 32 -12.79 -31.41 -27.53
N TRP A 33 -12.98 -32.69 -27.87
CA TRP A 33 -13.84 -33.15 -28.98
C TRP A 33 -15.34 -33.17 -28.62
N ASP A 34 -15.68 -33.12 -27.35
CA ASP A 34 -17.06 -33.09 -26.86
C ASP A 34 -17.59 -31.68 -26.59
N LEU A 35 -16.74 -30.67 -26.87
CA LEU A 35 -17.15 -29.27 -26.74
C LEU A 35 -18.11 -28.92 -27.89
N PRO A 36 -19.24 -28.25 -27.59
CA PRO A 36 -20.16 -27.80 -28.64
C PRO A 36 -19.43 -26.80 -29.56
N ASP A 37 -19.76 -26.84 -30.86
CA ASP A 37 -19.27 -25.86 -31.84
C ASP A 37 -19.61 -24.46 -31.34
N VAL A 38 -18.56 -23.69 -30.99
CA VAL A 38 -18.72 -22.33 -30.50
C VAL A 38 -18.82 -21.40 -31.71
N PRO A 39 -19.83 -20.53 -31.79
CA PRO A 39 -19.94 -19.56 -32.86
C PRO A 39 -18.67 -18.71 -32.94
N GLN A 40 -18.15 -18.47 -34.15
CA GLN A 40 -17.02 -17.58 -34.35
C GLN A 40 -17.25 -16.23 -33.66
N GLY A 41 -16.27 -15.75 -32.93
CA GLY A 41 -16.32 -14.48 -32.20
C GLY A 41 -16.84 -14.58 -30.76
N LYS A 42 -17.06 -15.79 -30.24
CA LYS A 42 -17.38 -16.00 -28.80
C LYS A 42 -16.48 -17.05 -28.17
N LEU A 43 -16.07 -16.81 -26.96
CA LEU A 43 -15.34 -17.81 -26.17
C LEU A 43 -16.29 -18.83 -25.55
N PRO A 44 -15.90 -20.11 -25.43
CA PRO A 44 -16.61 -21.08 -24.63
C PRO A 44 -16.70 -20.61 -23.15
N PRO A 45 -17.78 -20.98 -22.41
CA PRO A 45 -17.99 -20.53 -21.04
C PRO A 45 -16.82 -20.86 -20.10
N HIS A 46 -16.15 -21.99 -20.29
CA HIS A 46 -15.01 -22.40 -19.47
C HIS A 46 -13.76 -21.52 -19.71
N LEU A 47 -13.51 -21.08 -20.93
CA LEU A 47 -12.42 -20.15 -21.24
C LEU A 47 -12.74 -18.72 -20.77
N GLU A 48 -13.99 -18.30 -20.89
CA GLU A 48 -14.44 -17.02 -20.33
C GLU A 48 -14.29 -17.00 -18.80
N LEU A 49 -14.66 -18.08 -18.12
CA LEU A 49 -14.44 -18.23 -16.69
C LEU A 49 -12.94 -18.20 -16.34
N GLN A 50 -12.11 -18.92 -17.11
CA GLN A 50 -10.66 -18.93 -16.92
C GLN A 50 -10.03 -17.54 -17.10
N ARG A 51 -10.57 -16.73 -18.02
CA ARG A 51 -10.09 -15.38 -18.28
C ARG A 51 -10.45 -14.39 -17.18
N THR A 52 -11.61 -14.57 -16.57
CA THR A 52 -12.20 -13.56 -15.66
C THR A 52 -12.07 -13.93 -14.17
N ARG A 53 -11.77 -15.19 -13.84
CA ARG A 53 -11.79 -15.65 -12.44
C ARG A 53 -10.60 -16.54 -12.09
N VAL A 54 -10.01 -16.27 -10.95
CA VAL A 54 -9.08 -17.18 -10.28
C VAL A 54 -9.89 -18.07 -9.35
N MET A 55 -9.74 -19.39 -9.50
CA MET A 55 -10.43 -20.35 -8.64
C MET A 55 -9.50 -20.82 -7.53
N CYS A 56 -10.01 -20.86 -6.30
CA CYS A 56 -9.30 -21.42 -5.16
C CYS A 56 -9.60 -22.92 -5.10
N ASP A 57 -8.59 -23.75 -5.34
CA ASP A 57 -8.66 -25.19 -5.17
C ASP A 57 -7.92 -25.60 -3.89
N PHE A 58 -8.10 -26.86 -3.47
CA PHE A 58 -7.54 -27.39 -2.24
C PHE A 58 -6.01 -27.34 -2.19
N LEU A 59 -5.35 -27.62 -3.29
CA LEU A 59 -3.89 -27.69 -3.37
C LEU A 59 -3.23 -26.40 -3.80
N ALA A 60 -3.83 -25.70 -4.74
CA ALA A 60 -3.30 -24.45 -5.28
C ALA A 60 -4.40 -23.69 -6.02
N PRO A 61 -4.30 -22.34 -6.11
CA PRO A 61 -5.20 -21.59 -6.95
C PRO A 61 -4.98 -21.96 -8.43
N THR A 62 -6.07 -22.04 -9.17
CA THR A 62 -6.08 -22.31 -10.63
C THR A 62 -6.48 -21.04 -11.39
N ASN A 63 -6.19 -20.99 -12.70
CA ASN A 63 -6.44 -19.82 -13.56
C ASN A 63 -5.69 -18.56 -13.13
N THR A 64 -4.53 -18.71 -12.54
CA THR A 64 -3.69 -17.56 -12.08
C THR A 64 -2.94 -16.88 -13.22
N GLN A 65 -2.87 -17.50 -14.41
CA GLN A 65 -2.21 -16.94 -15.58
C GLN A 65 -3.14 -15.98 -16.29
N ASN A 66 -2.69 -14.76 -16.42
CA ASN A 66 -3.42 -13.76 -17.17
C ASN A 66 -2.98 -13.78 -18.64
N ILE A 67 -3.89 -14.18 -19.52
CA ILE A 67 -3.65 -14.21 -20.96
C ILE A 67 -4.05 -12.87 -21.53
N GLN A 68 -3.08 -11.96 -21.69
CA GLN A 68 -3.34 -10.55 -22.06
C GLN A 68 -2.95 -10.17 -23.47
N TYR A 69 -2.27 -11.03 -24.24
CA TYR A 69 -1.92 -10.63 -25.60
C TYR A 69 -3.14 -10.68 -26.54
N SER A 70 -3.20 -9.74 -27.46
CA SER A 70 -4.37 -9.52 -28.32
C SER A 70 -4.74 -10.74 -29.20
N GLY A 71 -3.77 -11.50 -29.62
CA GLY A 71 -3.95 -12.70 -30.45
C GLY A 71 -4.25 -14.00 -29.69
N ALA A 72 -4.45 -13.97 -28.36
CA ALA A 72 -4.61 -15.17 -27.54
C ALA A 72 -5.73 -16.10 -28.04
N TYR A 73 -6.81 -15.54 -28.55
CA TYR A 73 -7.99 -16.28 -28.99
C TYR A 73 -8.29 -16.07 -30.49
N ALA A 74 -7.29 -15.67 -31.28
CA ALA A 74 -7.43 -15.40 -32.71
C ALA A 74 -7.95 -16.61 -33.50
N SER A 75 -7.60 -17.84 -33.10
CA SER A 75 -8.10 -19.08 -33.71
C SER A 75 -9.61 -19.28 -33.53
N MET A 76 -10.20 -18.65 -32.54
CA MET A 76 -11.64 -18.67 -32.27
C MET A 76 -12.37 -17.45 -32.84
N GLY A 77 -11.66 -16.55 -33.53
CA GLY A 77 -12.21 -15.33 -34.07
C GLY A 77 -12.50 -14.26 -33.01
N VAL A 78 -11.91 -14.39 -31.80
CA VAL A 78 -12.08 -13.42 -30.71
C VAL A 78 -10.85 -12.52 -30.67
N ASP A 79 -11.07 -11.22 -30.74
CA ASP A 79 -10.06 -10.19 -30.48
C ASP A 79 -9.96 -9.96 -28.96
N ASN A 80 -8.80 -10.26 -28.38
CA ASN A 80 -8.51 -10.07 -26.96
C ASN A 80 -7.84 -8.71 -26.69
N SER A 81 -7.80 -7.83 -27.66
CA SER A 81 -7.25 -6.48 -27.48
C SER A 81 -8.12 -5.65 -26.54
N VAL A 82 -7.47 -4.79 -25.73
CA VAL A 82 -8.18 -3.86 -24.85
C VAL A 82 -8.83 -2.76 -25.69
N GLN A 83 -10.15 -2.81 -25.80
CA GLN A 83 -10.94 -1.78 -26.46
C GLN A 83 -11.20 -0.64 -25.49
N PHE A 84 -10.74 0.57 -25.80
CA PHE A 84 -10.88 1.72 -24.91
C PHE A 84 -12.34 2.05 -24.56
N GLU A 85 -13.24 1.94 -25.51
CA GLU A 85 -14.67 2.21 -25.28
C GLU A 85 -15.30 1.17 -24.34
N GLN A 86 -14.96 -0.10 -24.52
CA GLN A 86 -15.42 -1.18 -23.63
C GLN A 86 -14.84 -1.00 -22.22
N PHE A 87 -13.56 -0.67 -22.13
CA PHE A 87 -12.92 -0.37 -20.85
C PHE A 87 -13.64 0.79 -20.15
N ARG A 88 -13.88 1.90 -20.85
CA ARG A 88 -14.56 3.08 -20.31
C ARG A 88 -15.97 2.77 -19.78
N ASN A 89 -16.71 1.91 -20.50
CA ASN A 89 -18.07 1.55 -20.13
C ASN A 89 -18.13 0.56 -18.95
N ASN A 90 -17.13 -0.31 -18.85
CA ASN A 90 -17.10 -1.37 -17.84
C ASN A 90 -16.35 -0.95 -16.57
N PHE A 91 -15.45 0.01 -16.66
CA PHE A 91 -14.70 0.48 -15.51
C PHE A 91 -15.56 1.31 -14.56
N LYS A 92 -15.64 0.87 -13.32
CA LYS A 92 -16.32 1.58 -12.23
C LYS A 92 -15.44 1.58 -11.00
N VAL A 93 -15.59 2.61 -10.20
CA VAL A 93 -14.98 2.72 -8.86
C VAL A 93 -16.10 2.96 -7.88
N GLU A 94 -16.21 2.09 -6.89
CA GLU A 94 -17.21 2.17 -5.82
C GLU A 94 -16.46 2.34 -4.50
N VAL A 95 -16.70 3.43 -3.79
CA VAL A 95 -16.07 3.69 -2.50
C VAL A 95 -16.83 2.92 -1.42
N VAL A 96 -16.14 1.99 -0.75
CA VAL A 96 -16.69 1.17 0.33
C VAL A 96 -16.57 1.91 1.65
N ARG A 97 -15.39 2.47 1.93
CA ARG A 97 -15.11 3.19 3.17
C ARG A 97 -14.21 4.39 2.90
N LEU A 98 -14.55 5.52 3.50
CA LEU A 98 -13.75 6.74 3.45
C LEU A 98 -13.71 7.36 4.83
N ASP A 99 -12.54 7.30 5.45
CA ASP A 99 -12.22 7.93 6.72
C ASP A 99 -11.07 8.94 6.52
N ASP A 100 -10.69 9.67 7.57
CA ASP A 100 -9.57 10.63 7.50
C ASP A 100 -8.21 9.96 7.22
N ASP A 101 -8.05 8.69 7.60
CA ASP A 101 -6.80 7.94 7.51
C ASP A 101 -6.86 6.77 6.51
N GLU A 102 -8.04 6.29 6.15
CA GLU A 102 -8.23 5.09 5.32
C GLU A 102 -9.23 5.33 4.19
N LEU A 103 -8.89 4.85 3.01
CA LEU A 103 -9.78 4.78 1.86
C LEU A 103 -9.81 3.35 1.33
N GLU A 104 -10.99 2.74 1.35
CA GLU A 104 -11.27 1.43 0.76
C GLU A 104 -12.26 1.61 -0.40
N PHE A 105 -11.93 1.06 -1.55
CA PHE A 105 -12.76 1.15 -2.74
C PHE A 105 -12.59 -0.06 -3.64
N ASP A 106 -13.67 -0.41 -4.34
CA ASP A 106 -13.69 -1.47 -5.32
C ASP A 106 -13.44 -0.91 -6.72
N MET A 107 -12.56 -1.56 -7.45
CA MET A 107 -12.30 -1.29 -8.86
C MET A 107 -12.88 -2.42 -9.70
N ILE A 108 -13.90 -2.12 -10.47
CA ILE A 108 -14.65 -3.09 -11.26
C ILE A 108 -14.28 -2.94 -12.74
N GLY A 109 -14.09 -4.06 -13.43
CA GLY A 109 -13.82 -4.06 -14.88
C GLY A 109 -12.38 -3.75 -15.25
N ILE A 110 -11.43 -3.97 -14.32
CA ILE A 110 -10.00 -3.82 -14.58
C ILE A 110 -9.25 -5.15 -14.41
N ASP A 111 -8.07 -5.19 -14.99
CA ASP A 111 -7.11 -6.25 -14.77
C ASP A 111 -6.30 -6.02 -13.48
N PRO A 112 -5.93 -7.09 -12.73
CA PRO A 112 -5.09 -6.98 -11.53
C PRO A 112 -3.77 -6.26 -11.75
N SER A 113 -3.22 -6.27 -12.97
CA SER A 113 -2.00 -5.53 -13.31
C SER A 113 -2.18 -4.02 -13.16
N LEU A 114 -3.36 -3.50 -13.51
CA LEU A 114 -3.70 -2.08 -13.32
C LEU A 114 -3.85 -1.75 -11.84
N ALA A 115 -4.51 -2.61 -11.06
CA ALA A 115 -4.60 -2.44 -9.61
C ALA A 115 -3.21 -2.42 -8.96
N ASN A 116 -2.30 -3.30 -9.39
CA ASN A 116 -0.92 -3.28 -8.92
C ASN A 116 -0.15 -2.01 -9.36
N ALA A 117 -0.41 -1.49 -10.57
CA ALA A 117 0.16 -0.24 -11.02
C ALA A 117 -0.28 0.92 -10.11
N PHE A 118 -1.57 1.02 -9.77
CA PHE A 118 -2.08 2.00 -8.82
C PHE A 118 -1.41 1.88 -7.46
N ARG A 119 -1.30 0.67 -6.91
CA ARG A 119 -0.60 0.44 -5.65
C ARG A 119 0.84 0.96 -5.68
N ARG A 120 1.58 0.66 -6.74
CA ARG A 120 2.96 1.11 -6.91
C ARG A 120 3.07 2.62 -7.05
N ILE A 121 2.18 3.24 -7.81
CA ILE A 121 2.13 4.69 -7.98
C ILE A 121 1.85 5.38 -6.64
N LEU A 122 0.86 4.90 -5.88
CA LEU A 122 0.51 5.46 -4.58
C LEU A 122 1.68 5.42 -3.58
N ILE A 123 2.48 4.36 -3.60
CA ILE A 123 3.62 4.23 -2.67
C ILE A 123 4.83 5.05 -3.11
N ALA A 124 5.12 5.09 -4.42
CA ALA A 124 6.43 5.48 -4.91
C ALA A 124 6.46 6.73 -5.80
N GLU A 125 5.36 7.09 -6.46
CA GLU A 125 5.41 8.08 -7.53
C GLU A 125 4.60 9.35 -7.26
N VAL A 126 3.69 9.32 -6.29
CA VAL A 126 2.96 10.52 -5.89
C VAL A 126 3.88 11.43 -5.07
N PRO A 127 4.12 12.68 -5.51
CA PRO A 127 5.03 13.57 -4.82
C PRO A 127 4.47 14.06 -3.49
N THR A 128 5.36 14.19 -2.50
CA THR A 128 5.06 14.81 -1.20
C THR A 128 6.19 15.74 -0.79
N VAL A 129 6.03 16.40 0.35
CA VAL A 129 7.06 17.26 0.94
C VAL A 129 7.52 16.62 2.25
N ALA A 130 8.84 16.48 2.42
CA ALA A 130 9.45 15.96 3.64
C ALA A 130 10.77 16.69 3.95
N ILE A 131 11.17 16.67 5.22
CA ILE A 131 12.45 17.25 5.66
C ILE A 131 13.61 16.43 5.05
N GLU A 132 14.51 17.12 4.36
CA GLU A 132 15.68 16.55 3.69
C GLU A 132 16.99 16.92 4.34
N LYS A 133 17.16 18.19 4.69
CA LYS A 133 18.38 18.69 5.32
C LYS A 133 18.05 19.20 6.72
N VAL A 134 18.92 18.89 7.67
CA VAL A 134 18.82 19.39 9.05
C VAL A 134 20.14 20.06 9.39
N LEU A 135 20.08 21.32 9.77
CA LEU A 135 21.21 22.11 10.23
C LEU A 135 21.15 22.16 11.75
N ILE A 136 22.03 21.47 12.42
CA ILE A 136 22.05 21.36 13.90
C ILE A 136 23.05 22.38 14.45
N ALA A 137 22.57 23.37 15.19
CA ALA A 137 23.41 24.31 15.91
C ALA A 137 23.83 23.76 17.27
N ASN A 138 22.88 23.11 17.98
CA ASN A 138 23.14 22.51 19.28
C ASN A 138 22.30 21.25 19.48
N ASN A 139 22.93 20.19 19.96
CA ASN A 139 22.26 18.95 20.36
C ASN A 139 23.00 18.34 21.54
N THR A 140 22.49 18.57 22.73
CA THR A 140 23.00 17.96 23.96
C THR A 140 22.12 16.80 24.46
N SER A 141 21.16 16.37 23.63
CA SER A 141 20.31 15.21 23.94
C SER A 141 21.05 13.89 23.88
N ILE A 142 20.41 12.81 24.30
CA ILE A 142 20.95 11.45 24.20
C ILE A 142 20.93 10.93 22.76
N ILE A 143 20.09 11.54 21.90
CA ILE A 143 19.90 11.11 20.51
C ILE A 143 21.04 11.65 19.66
N GLN A 144 21.71 10.79 18.89
CA GLN A 144 22.73 11.20 17.91
C GLN A 144 22.11 12.05 16.79
N ASP A 145 22.90 12.95 16.23
CA ASP A 145 22.46 13.92 15.23
C ASP A 145 21.83 13.25 14.00
N GLU A 146 22.43 12.16 13.52
CA GLU A 146 21.93 11.42 12.36
C GLU A 146 20.57 10.77 12.65
N VAL A 147 20.40 10.25 13.85
CA VAL A 147 19.13 9.62 14.28
C VAL A 147 18.05 10.69 14.43
N LEU A 148 18.40 11.85 15.00
CA LEU A 148 17.50 12.98 15.15
C LEU A 148 17.05 13.49 13.77
N ALA A 149 17.98 13.69 12.84
CA ALA A 149 17.70 14.12 11.48
C ALA A 149 16.80 13.10 10.74
N HIS A 150 17.07 11.80 10.89
CA HIS A 150 16.23 10.76 10.30
C HIS A 150 14.80 10.78 10.86
N ARG A 151 14.64 10.93 12.17
CA ARG A 151 13.33 11.05 12.81
C ARG A 151 12.55 12.27 12.32
N LEU A 152 13.21 13.42 12.20
CA LEU A 152 12.62 14.64 11.64
C LEU A 152 12.15 14.44 10.20
N GLY A 153 12.92 13.72 9.39
CA GLY A 153 12.56 13.39 8.02
C GLY A 153 11.28 12.57 7.87
N LEU A 154 10.91 11.82 8.90
CA LEU A 154 9.68 10.99 8.90
C LEU A 154 8.43 11.72 9.39
N ILE A 155 8.54 12.99 9.81
CA ILE A 155 7.39 13.77 10.26
C ILE A 155 6.59 14.24 9.03
N PRO A 156 5.30 13.89 8.90
CA PRO A 156 4.47 14.34 7.80
C PRO A 156 4.15 15.83 7.92
N ILE A 157 4.29 16.55 6.81
CA ILE A 157 4.03 17.98 6.72
C ILE A 157 2.71 18.23 6.00
N LYS A 158 1.84 19.03 6.59
CA LYS A 158 0.55 19.40 5.99
C LYS A 158 0.72 20.55 5.01
N VAL A 159 0.98 20.21 3.76
CA VAL A 159 1.14 21.17 2.66
C VAL A 159 0.75 20.52 1.34
N ASP A 160 0.28 21.31 0.37
CA ASP A 160 0.01 20.83 -0.98
C ASP A 160 1.32 20.76 -1.79
N PRO A 161 1.81 19.57 -2.19
CA PRO A 161 3.06 19.44 -2.93
C PRO A 161 3.02 20.05 -4.33
N ARG A 162 1.82 20.35 -4.88
CA ARG A 162 1.66 20.97 -6.21
C ARG A 162 2.12 22.41 -6.24
N LEU A 163 2.17 23.06 -5.07
CA LEU A 163 2.62 24.44 -4.92
C LEU A 163 4.15 24.58 -4.95
N PHE A 164 4.87 23.45 -4.84
CA PHE A 164 6.32 23.45 -4.78
C PHE A 164 6.95 22.81 -6.02
N GLU A 165 8.08 23.35 -6.41
CA GLU A 165 8.93 22.81 -7.46
C GLU A 165 9.89 21.75 -6.90
N TYR A 166 10.36 20.83 -7.74
CA TYR A 166 11.43 19.93 -7.37
C TYR A 166 12.74 20.71 -7.27
N MET A 167 13.51 20.41 -6.24
CA MET A 167 14.85 20.95 -6.07
C MET A 167 15.88 20.05 -6.74
N SER A 168 16.65 20.58 -7.70
CA SER A 168 17.79 19.90 -8.31
C SER A 168 19.04 20.10 -7.46
N GLU A 169 20.07 19.26 -7.64
CA GLU A 169 21.33 19.35 -6.88
C GLU A 169 22.04 20.70 -7.01
N ASN A 170 21.86 21.37 -8.16
CA ASN A 170 22.49 22.66 -8.45
C ASN A 170 21.63 23.87 -8.09
N ASP A 171 20.39 23.65 -7.64
CA ASP A 171 19.48 24.74 -7.34
C ASP A 171 19.76 25.33 -5.95
N VAL A 172 19.59 26.64 -5.87
CA VAL A 172 19.65 27.35 -4.57
C VAL A 172 18.27 27.22 -3.90
N PRO A 173 18.24 26.86 -2.60
CA PRO A 173 16.99 26.86 -1.84
C PRO A 173 16.29 28.21 -1.87
N ASN A 174 15.04 28.25 -2.36
CA ASN A 174 14.23 29.45 -2.51
C ASN A 174 12.78 29.20 -2.01
N GLU A 175 11.95 30.23 -2.04
CA GLU A 175 10.57 30.19 -1.56
C GLU A 175 9.66 29.21 -2.28
N LYS A 176 10.02 28.75 -3.51
CA LYS A 176 9.23 27.83 -4.32
C LYS A 176 9.63 26.37 -4.19
N ASN A 177 10.85 26.09 -3.72
CA ASN A 177 11.36 24.71 -3.65
C ASN A 177 11.71 24.24 -2.24
N THR A 178 11.72 25.14 -1.24
CA THR A 178 12.16 24.79 0.12
C THR A 178 11.24 25.41 1.16
N ILE A 179 10.90 24.63 2.19
CA ILE A 179 10.23 25.10 3.40
C ILE A 179 11.20 24.99 4.56
N VAL A 180 11.31 26.01 5.38
CA VAL A 180 12.23 26.02 6.53
C VAL A 180 11.44 25.98 7.82
N PHE A 181 11.83 25.08 8.72
CA PHE A 181 11.33 24.99 10.09
C PHE A 181 12.47 25.20 11.07
N LYS A 182 12.19 25.86 12.18
CA LYS A 182 13.09 25.99 13.33
C LYS A 182 12.56 25.20 14.50
N LEU A 183 13.45 24.48 15.17
CA LEU A 183 13.19 23.83 16.44
C LEU A 183 14.18 24.36 17.47
N HIS A 184 13.68 24.87 18.58
CA HIS A 184 14.47 25.25 19.74
C HIS A 184 13.75 24.76 21.00
N ALA A 185 14.30 23.75 21.63
CA ALA A 185 13.76 23.16 22.84
C ALA A 185 14.85 23.05 23.90
N HIS A 186 14.60 23.61 25.07
CA HIS A 186 15.51 23.60 26.23
C HIS A 186 14.81 23.06 27.46
N CYS A 187 15.44 22.16 28.17
CA CYS A 187 14.96 21.64 29.45
C CYS A 187 15.72 22.30 30.61
N GLU A 188 15.03 22.96 31.50
CA GLU A 188 15.64 23.67 32.63
C GLU A 188 16.40 22.71 33.56
N LYS A 189 17.50 23.20 34.16
CA LYS A 189 18.28 22.43 35.16
C LYS A 189 17.44 22.23 36.42
N GLY A 190 17.11 20.96 36.73
CA GLY A 190 16.29 20.60 37.87
C GLY A 190 14.79 20.44 37.57
N GLY A 191 14.37 20.67 36.33
CA GLY A 191 13.01 20.40 35.85
C GLY A 191 12.77 18.93 35.53
N ASP A 192 11.50 18.61 35.30
CA ASP A 192 11.10 17.30 34.79
C ASP A 192 11.54 17.11 33.34
N ARG A 193 11.57 15.84 32.89
CA ARG A 193 11.89 15.51 31.49
C ARG A 193 10.92 16.17 30.51
N LEU A 194 11.45 16.96 29.58
CA LEU A 194 10.70 17.61 28.54
C LEU A 194 10.48 16.67 27.35
N ARG A 195 9.24 16.59 26.85
CA ARG A 195 8.92 15.93 25.59
C ARG A 195 8.89 16.99 24.49
N VAL A 196 9.78 16.86 23.53
CA VAL A 196 9.80 17.72 22.34
C VAL A 196 8.86 17.10 21.29
N LEU A 197 7.83 17.84 20.92
CA LEU A 197 6.79 17.38 20.02
C LEU A 197 6.95 18.02 18.62
N SER A 198 6.30 17.45 17.63
CA SER A 198 6.26 17.97 16.27
C SER A 198 5.64 19.38 16.19
N SER A 199 4.72 19.70 17.10
CA SER A 199 4.13 21.05 17.23
C SER A 199 5.15 22.17 17.53
N GLU A 200 6.34 21.81 18.03
CA GLU A 200 7.41 22.77 18.33
C GLU A 200 8.23 23.16 17.08
N LEU A 201 8.02 22.46 15.96
CA LEU A 201 8.57 22.87 14.66
C LEU A 201 7.87 24.14 14.17
N LYS A 202 8.57 25.25 14.23
CA LYS A 202 8.05 26.56 13.82
C LYS A 202 8.46 26.86 12.38
N TRP A 203 7.49 27.12 11.53
CA TRP A 203 7.74 27.53 10.15
C TRP A 203 8.40 28.91 10.09
N LEU A 204 9.42 29.04 9.26
CA LEU A 204 10.14 30.27 8.97
C LEU A 204 9.80 30.75 7.55
N PRO A 205 8.80 31.62 7.37
CA PRO A 205 8.36 32.05 6.04
C PRO A 205 9.38 32.91 5.30
N ASN A 206 10.35 33.50 6.01
CA ASN A 206 11.44 34.30 5.44
C ASN A 206 12.69 33.46 5.09
N GLY A 207 12.62 32.15 5.29
CA GLY A 207 13.76 31.26 5.07
C GLY A 207 14.69 31.12 6.27
N SER A 208 15.87 30.59 6.02
CA SER A 208 16.87 30.27 7.05
C SER A 208 17.36 31.50 7.82
N GLU A 209 17.41 31.40 9.14
CA GLU A 209 18.03 32.36 10.05
C GLU A 209 19.50 32.03 10.31
N PHE A 210 19.94 30.80 10.05
CA PHE A 210 21.33 30.40 10.24
C PHE A 210 22.23 30.98 9.16
N ILE A 211 23.35 31.58 9.62
CA ILE A 211 24.32 32.24 8.74
C ILE A 211 25.27 31.20 8.17
N LEU A 212 25.54 31.28 6.88
CA LEU A 212 26.55 30.47 6.23
C LEU A 212 27.91 30.94 6.77
N GLY A 213 28.46 30.19 7.73
CA GLY A 213 29.72 30.51 8.35
C GLY A 213 30.91 30.30 7.42
N THR A 214 31.29 31.33 6.69
CA THR A 214 32.65 31.52 6.24
C THR A 214 32.92 33.01 6.12
N GLU A 215 33.88 33.45 6.89
CA GLU A 215 34.49 34.77 6.92
C GLU A 215 34.12 35.68 8.09
N SER A 216 34.73 35.34 9.22
CA SER A 216 35.26 36.34 10.13
C SER A 216 36.31 37.21 9.40
N GLN A 217 35.87 38.06 8.47
CA GLN A 217 36.66 39.19 8.03
C GLN A 217 35.74 40.39 7.85
N ALA A 218 35.82 41.24 8.85
CA ALA A 218 35.35 42.57 8.79
C ALA A 218 35.88 43.30 7.56
N SER A 219 35.00 43.75 6.71
CA SER A 219 35.17 44.98 5.98
C SER A 219 33.81 45.47 5.48
N ASN A 220 33.34 46.55 6.12
CA ASN A 220 32.46 47.61 5.59
C ASN A 220 31.64 47.25 4.34
N SER A 221 30.63 46.45 4.45
CA SER A 221 29.53 46.47 3.50
C SER A 221 28.24 46.17 4.22
N SER A 222 27.24 47.01 3.99
CA SER A 222 25.88 46.89 4.46
C SER A 222 25.10 45.72 3.80
N ALA A 223 25.79 44.69 3.38
CA ALA A 223 25.20 43.51 2.79
C ALA A 223 24.66 42.62 3.92
N LYS A 224 23.40 42.19 3.77
CA LYS A 224 22.80 41.18 4.67
C LYS A 224 23.68 39.91 4.69
N PRO A 225 23.88 39.29 5.86
CA PRO A 225 24.64 38.05 5.96
C PRO A 225 24.01 36.96 5.06
N LYS A 226 24.84 36.20 4.38
CA LYS A 226 24.37 35.08 3.56
C LYS A 226 23.84 33.98 4.46
N THR A 227 22.62 33.56 4.22
CA THR A 227 21.97 32.44 4.89
C THR A 227 21.91 31.20 3.97
N TYR A 228 21.49 30.05 4.49
CA TYR A 228 21.38 28.81 3.73
C TYR A 228 20.27 28.84 2.67
N THR A 229 19.38 29.81 2.71
CA THR A 229 18.31 29.99 1.72
C THR A 229 18.37 31.38 1.11
N SER A 230 17.83 31.53 -0.11
CA SER A 230 17.73 32.81 -0.80
C SER A 230 16.27 33.08 -1.17
N PHE A 231 15.46 33.51 -0.18
CA PHE A 231 14.07 33.86 -0.39
C PHE A 231 13.97 35.30 -0.93
N SER A 232 13.26 35.45 -2.06
CA SER A 232 13.02 36.74 -2.67
C SER A 232 11.85 37.47 -1.99
N CYS A 233 10.88 36.69 -1.50
CA CYS A 233 9.74 37.18 -0.75
C CYS A 233 9.41 36.25 0.41
N SER A 234 8.63 36.72 1.36
CA SER A 234 8.15 35.88 2.45
C SER A 234 7.09 34.89 1.93
N GLN A 235 7.18 33.62 2.31
CA GLN A 235 6.22 32.60 1.87
C GLN A 235 4.81 32.85 2.37
N ASP A 236 4.63 33.48 3.53
CA ASP A 236 3.31 33.82 4.08
C ASP A 236 2.58 34.93 3.28
N SER A 237 3.33 35.71 2.49
CA SER A 237 2.76 36.74 1.60
C SER A 237 2.19 36.15 0.29
N LEU A 238 2.49 34.89 -0.01
CA LEU A 238 1.97 34.21 -1.17
C LEU A 238 0.50 33.81 -0.95
N PRO A 239 -0.39 34.05 -1.93
CA PRO A 239 -1.82 33.80 -1.78
C PRO A 239 -2.13 32.32 -1.48
N GLU A 240 -1.26 31.40 -1.91
CA GLU A 240 -1.37 29.96 -1.70
C GLU A 240 -1.27 29.57 -0.22
N PHE A 241 -0.55 30.35 0.60
CA PHE A 241 -0.33 30.07 2.02
C PHE A 241 -1.13 30.96 2.97
N SER A 242 -2.06 31.75 2.43
CA SER A 242 -2.93 32.64 3.21
C SER A 242 -3.87 31.91 4.18
N ASN A 243 -4.09 30.61 3.99
CA ASN A 243 -5.00 29.80 4.80
C ASN A 243 -4.42 29.35 6.15
N GLY A 244 -3.20 29.74 6.48
CA GLY A 244 -2.55 29.42 7.74
C GLY A 244 -1.09 29.00 7.59
N PRO A 245 -0.35 28.92 8.70
CA PRO A 245 1.05 28.54 8.68
C PRO A 245 1.24 27.08 8.24
N ILE A 246 2.32 26.81 7.52
CA ILE A 246 2.74 25.45 7.21
C ILE A 246 3.17 24.78 8.52
N ALA A 247 2.63 23.62 8.82
CA ALA A 247 2.88 22.89 10.06
C ALA A 247 2.95 21.39 9.81
N PRO A 248 3.51 20.61 10.74
CA PRO A 248 3.33 19.17 10.75
C PRO A 248 1.85 18.78 10.75
N ARG A 249 1.51 17.66 10.09
CA ARG A 249 0.13 17.15 10.07
C ARG A 249 -0.35 16.80 11.48
N ASP A 250 0.49 16.06 12.21
CA ASP A 250 0.21 15.58 13.56
C ASP A 250 1.08 16.36 14.55
N ALA A 251 0.45 16.98 15.54
CA ALA A 251 1.10 17.90 16.49
C ALA A 251 1.77 17.16 17.67
N ASP A 252 1.45 15.88 17.87
CA ASP A 252 1.79 15.08 19.05
C ASP A 252 2.93 14.07 18.82
N ILE A 253 3.57 14.09 17.65
CA ILE A 253 4.69 13.19 17.35
C ILE A 253 5.89 13.57 18.24
N ILE A 254 6.37 12.61 19.03
CA ILE A 254 7.53 12.81 19.89
C ILE A 254 8.81 12.79 19.06
N ILE A 255 9.49 13.93 18.97
CA ILE A 255 10.79 14.06 18.31
C ILE A 255 11.90 13.54 19.23
N ALA A 256 11.96 14.07 20.45
CA ALA A 256 12.96 13.73 21.44
C ALA A 256 12.40 13.85 22.86
N LYS A 257 13.13 13.29 23.83
CA LYS A 257 12.88 13.50 25.26
C LYS A 257 14.16 14.07 25.88
N LEU A 258 14.10 15.31 26.36
CA LEU A 258 15.21 16.00 26.98
C LEU A 258 15.23 15.80 28.48
N GLY A 259 16.41 15.51 29.00
CA GLY A 259 16.68 15.55 30.43
C GLY A 259 17.01 16.96 30.91
N PRO A 260 17.08 17.18 32.25
CA PRO A 260 17.41 18.50 32.81
C PRO A 260 18.73 19.05 32.28
N GLY A 261 18.72 20.29 31.77
CA GLY A 261 19.88 20.98 31.22
C GLY A 261 20.24 20.59 29.80
N GLN A 262 19.43 19.74 29.12
CA GLN A 262 19.62 19.40 27.71
C GLN A 262 18.87 20.38 26.79
N GLU A 263 19.42 20.56 25.62
CA GLU A 263 18.93 21.51 24.63
C GLU A 263 19.07 20.93 23.20
N ILE A 264 18.13 21.27 22.34
CA ILE A 264 18.18 21.02 20.90
C ILE A 264 17.88 22.36 20.20
N GLU A 265 18.77 22.80 19.34
CA GLU A 265 18.56 23.92 18.42
C GLU A 265 18.96 23.52 17.01
N LEU A 266 18.01 23.59 16.09
CA LEU A 266 18.21 23.21 14.70
C LEU A 266 17.27 23.95 13.74
N GLU A 267 17.65 23.95 12.47
CA GLU A 267 16.78 24.26 11.34
C GLU A 267 16.60 23.02 10.46
N ALA A 268 15.38 22.79 10.01
CA ALA A 268 15.00 21.66 9.17
C ALA A 268 14.43 22.19 7.84
N HIS A 269 15.04 21.79 6.74
CA HIS A 269 14.66 22.19 5.40
C HIS A 269 13.92 21.05 4.71
N ALA A 270 12.66 21.31 4.36
CA ALA A 270 11.80 20.35 3.68
C ALA A 270 11.71 20.66 2.19
N VAL A 271 11.75 19.62 1.38
CA VAL A 271 11.69 19.71 -0.09
C VAL A 271 10.72 18.69 -0.66
N LYS A 272 10.26 18.92 -1.88
CA LYS A 272 9.42 18.01 -2.63
C LYS A 272 10.23 16.83 -3.15
N GLY A 273 9.70 15.63 -2.98
CA GLY A 273 10.29 14.38 -3.44
C GLY A 273 9.26 13.31 -3.71
N MET A 274 9.72 12.11 -4.05
CA MET A 274 8.90 10.94 -4.33
C MET A 274 9.34 9.75 -3.51
N GLY A 275 8.40 8.88 -3.15
CA GLY A 275 8.65 7.65 -2.39
C GLY A 275 9.66 6.70 -3.04
N LYS A 276 9.84 6.80 -4.36
CA LYS A 276 10.86 6.03 -5.08
C LYS A 276 12.29 6.38 -4.65
N THR A 277 12.53 7.63 -4.29
CA THR A 277 13.85 8.10 -3.83
C THR A 277 14.09 7.68 -2.37
N HIS A 278 13.12 7.95 -1.50
CA HIS A 278 13.17 7.56 -0.10
C HIS A 278 11.75 7.44 0.46
N ALA A 279 11.53 6.48 1.36
CA ALA A 279 10.22 6.20 1.95
C ALA A 279 9.61 7.37 2.72
N LYS A 280 10.38 8.35 3.17
CA LYS A 280 9.86 9.56 3.85
C LYS A 280 8.92 10.39 2.99
N TRP A 281 9.04 10.30 1.65
CA TRP A 281 8.14 10.94 0.70
C TRP A 281 6.97 10.05 0.26
N SER A 282 6.82 8.85 0.83
CA SER A 282 5.65 8.03 0.54
C SER A 282 4.40 8.69 1.11
N PRO A 283 3.37 8.99 0.30
CA PRO A 283 2.15 9.66 0.80
C PRO A 283 1.26 8.72 1.60
N VAL A 284 1.50 7.41 1.51
CA VAL A 284 0.70 6.38 2.17
C VAL A 284 1.56 5.52 3.07
N ALA A 285 1.04 5.14 4.23
CA ALA A 285 1.70 4.19 5.12
C ALA A 285 1.76 2.80 4.48
N THR A 286 0.66 2.38 3.86
CA THR A 286 0.56 1.16 3.08
C THR A 286 -0.48 1.31 1.98
N ALA A 287 -0.29 0.61 0.88
CA ALA A 287 -1.30 0.42 -0.15
C ALA A 287 -1.27 -1.03 -0.60
N TRP A 288 -2.41 -1.68 -0.64
CA TRP A 288 -2.55 -3.06 -1.04
C TRP A 288 -3.85 -3.26 -1.79
N TYR A 289 -3.93 -4.31 -2.57
CA TYR A 289 -5.16 -4.71 -3.25
C TYR A 289 -5.34 -6.23 -3.11
N ARG A 290 -6.56 -6.66 -3.26
CA ARG A 290 -6.92 -8.07 -3.39
C ARG A 290 -8.00 -8.24 -4.44
N MET A 291 -8.12 -9.42 -5.00
CA MET A 291 -9.29 -9.76 -5.79
C MET A 291 -10.48 -9.96 -4.84
N LEU A 292 -11.65 -9.46 -5.22
CA LEU A 292 -12.87 -9.65 -4.43
C LEU A 292 -13.22 -11.15 -4.44
N PRO A 293 -13.27 -11.81 -3.28
CA PRO A 293 -13.62 -13.21 -3.20
C PRO A 293 -15.13 -13.40 -3.46
N GLU A 294 -15.48 -14.43 -4.21
CA GLU A 294 -16.83 -14.85 -4.45
C GLU A 294 -16.99 -16.29 -3.97
N VAL A 295 -18.02 -16.57 -3.23
CA VAL A 295 -18.36 -17.93 -2.79
C VAL A 295 -19.54 -18.42 -3.59
N VAL A 296 -19.33 -19.46 -4.37
CA VAL A 296 -20.39 -20.12 -5.14
C VAL A 296 -20.73 -21.43 -4.47
N LEU A 297 -21.94 -21.54 -3.95
CA LEU A 297 -22.46 -22.81 -3.42
C LEU A 297 -22.79 -23.72 -4.58
N LEU A 298 -22.16 -24.89 -4.64
CA LEU A 298 -22.37 -25.87 -5.73
C LEU A 298 -23.70 -26.64 -5.59
N ARG A 299 -24.26 -26.64 -4.39
CA ARG A 299 -25.57 -27.23 -4.07
C ARG A 299 -26.30 -26.37 -3.06
N ASP A 300 -27.60 -26.51 -3.00
CA ASP A 300 -28.39 -25.90 -1.92
C ASP A 300 -28.08 -26.65 -0.61
N ILE A 301 -27.77 -25.88 0.43
CA ILE A 301 -27.45 -26.38 1.77
C ILE A 301 -28.64 -26.02 2.66
N GLU A 302 -29.35 -27.02 3.14
CA GLU A 302 -30.60 -26.83 3.89
C GLU A 302 -30.46 -27.32 5.34
N ASP A 303 -31.29 -26.76 6.21
CA ASP A 303 -31.55 -27.15 7.60
C ASP A 303 -30.26 -27.37 8.46
N ASP A 304 -30.03 -28.58 8.94
CA ASP A 304 -28.91 -28.90 9.85
C ASP A 304 -27.54 -28.68 9.18
N GLU A 305 -27.42 -28.96 7.89
CA GLU A 305 -26.18 -28.70 7.14
C GLU A 305 -25.88 -27.19 7.05
N ALA A 306 -26.91 -26.36 6.93
CA ALA A 306 -26.75 -24.90 6.92
C ALA A 306 -26.24 -24.37 8.28
N GLU A 307 -26.81 -24.89 9.38
CA GLU A 307 -26.33 -24.55 10.73
C GLU A 307 -24.89 -24.99 10.96
N GLU A 308 -24.53 -26.17 10.46
CA GLU A 308 -23.16 -26.68 10.55
C GLU A 308 -22.17 -25.83 9.71
N LEU A 309 -22.58 -25.40 8.52
CA LEU A 309 -21.79 -24.50 7.66
C LEU A 309 -21.48 -23.18 8.37
N VAL A 310 -22.50 -22.51 8.90
CA VAL A 310 -22.35 -21.25 9.65
C VAL A 310 -21.43 -21.44 10.86
N LYS A 311 -21.60 -22.55 11.60
CA LYS A 311 -20.80 -22.86 12.79
C LYS A 311 -19.34 -23.17 12.45
N LYS A 312 -19.07 -23.79 11.30
CA LYS A 312 -17.72 -24.10 10.82
C LYS A 312 -16.96 -22.89 10.29
N CYS A 313 -17.66 -21.86 9.85
CA CYS A 313 -17.02 -20.66 9.31
C CYS A 313 -16.52 -19.73 10.43
N PRO A 314 -15.20 -19.56 10.65
CA PRO A 314 -14.68 -18.72 11.71
C PRO A 314 -14.90 -17.23 11.44
N VAL A 315 -15.08 -16.85 10.19
CA VAL A 315 -15.24 -15.47 9.73
C VAL A 315 -16.72 -15.04 9.63
N LYS A 316 -17.64 -15.97 9.83
CA LYS A 316 -19.10 -15.74 9.79
C LYS A 316 -19.59 -15.11 8.48
N VAL A 317 -19.12 -15.64 7.36
CA VAL A 317 -19.48 -15.20 6.00
C VAL A 317 -20.85 -15.77 5.58
N PHE A 318 -21.26 -16.88 6.17
CA PHE A 318 -22.52 -17.52 5.88
C PHE A 318 -23.59 -17.14 6.90
N ASP A 319 -24.79 -16.97 6.43
CA ASP A 319 -25.98 -16.75 7.25
C ASP A 319 -27.07 -17.73 6.86
N ILE A 320 -28.08 -17.83 7.70
CA ILE A 320 -29.21 -18.73 7.52
C ILE A 320 -30.42 -17.89 7.12
N GLU A 321 -30.92 -18.15 5.92
CA GLU A 321 -32.17 -17.55 5.43
C GLU A 321 -33.34 -18.50 5.69
N ASP A 322 -34.42 -17.99 6.30
CA ASP A 322 -35.65 -18.75 6.51
C ASP A 322 -36.52 -18.66 5.24
N ILE A 323 -36.64 -19.77 4.52
CA ILE A 323 -37.42 -19.85 3.28
C ILE A 323 -38.93 -20.06 3.59
N GLY A 324 -39.30 -20.17 4.87
CA GLY A 324 -40.66 -20.48 5.29
C GLY A 324 -40.92 -21.99 5.37
N LYS A 325 -42.06 -22.36 6.02
CA LYS A 325 -42.39 -23.75 6.35
C LYS A 325 -41.38 -24.50 7.22
N GLY A 326 -40.56 -23.75 7.99
CA GLY A 326 -39.56 -24.34 8.86
C GLY A 326 -38.30 -24.81 8.14
N LYS A 327 -38.09 -24.51 6.86
CA LYS A 327 -36.89 -24.77 6.11
C LYS A 327 -35.90 -23.59 6.16
N LYS A 328 -34.68 -23.90 6.47
CA LYS A 328 -33.56 -22.97 6.55
C LYS A 328 -32.59 -23.24 5.41
N LYS A 329 -32.10 -22.19 4.74
CA LYS A 329 -31.10 -22.29 3.68
C LYS A 329 -29.89 -21.49 4.06
N GLY A 330 -28.69 -22.10 3.89
CA GLY A 330 -27.42 -21.40 4.04
C GLY A 330 -27.18 -20.47 2.85
N ASN A 331 -26.92 -19.21 3.12
CA ASN A 331 -26.57 -18.20 2.12
C ASN A 331 -25.26 -17.52 2.47
N CYS A 332 -24.55 -16.99 1.46
CA CYS A 332 -23.35 -16.22 1.66
C CYS A 332 -23.73 -14.73 1.75
N CYS A 333 -23.54 -14.11 2.91
CA CYS A 333 -23.94 -12.72 3.15
C CYS A 333 -22.86 -11.71 2.85
N THR A 334 -21.60 -12.01 3.21
CA THR A 334 -20.49 -11.10 3.03
C THR A 334 -19.23 -11.86 2.65
N THR A 335 -18.63 -11.50 1.53
CA THR A 335 -17.36 -12.09 1.09
C THR A 335 -16.15 -11.26 1.48
N GLU A 336 -16.36 -10.04 1.96
CA GLU A 336 -15.31 -9.08 2.30
C GLU A 336 -14.35 -9.58 3.39
N GLY A 337 -14.85 -10.34 4.36
CA GLY A 337 -14.04 -10.93 5.44
C GLY A 337 -13.23 -12.17 5.04
N LEU A 338 -13.42 -12.73 3.85
CA LEU A 338 -12.72 -13.94 3.43
C LEU A 338 -11.29 -13.64 3.00
N HIS A 339 -10.33 -14.11 3.80
CA HIS A 339 -8.96 -14.24 3.33
C HIS A 339 -8.81 -15.62 2.64
N PRO A 340 -8.42 -15.70 1.35
CA PRO A 340 -8.43 -16.95 0.57
C PRO A 340 -7.62 -18.10 1.16
N LEU A 341 -6.75 -17.84 2.13
CA LEU A 341 -5.80 -18.83 2.63
C LEU A 341 -5.95 -19.19 4.12
N GLN A 342 -6.83 -18.59 4.91
CA GLN A 342 -6.78 -18.79 6.37
C GLN A 342 -7.97 -19.50 7.02
N GLY A 343 -9.12 -19.59 6.39
CA GLY A 343 -10.33 -19.98 7.14
C GLY A 343 -10.77 -21.44 6.97
N MET A 344 -10.74 -21.98 5.78
CA MET A 344 -11.40 -23.27 5.47
C MET A 344 -10.48 -24.48 5.47
N HIS A 345 -9.16 -24.30 5.33
CA HIS A 345 -8.21 -25.42 5.31
C HIS A 345 -7.94 -26.09 6.66
N GLN A 346 -8.23 -25.42 7.77
CA GLN A 346 -7.93 -25.99 9.10
C GLN A 346 -9.00 -26.93 9.66
N ARG A 347 -10.17 -27.06 9.06
CA ARG A 347 -11.27 -27.87 9.61
C ARG A 347 -11.99 -28.74 8.58
N GLY A 348 -11.26 -29.59 7.89
CA GLY A 348 -11.85 -30.71 7.17
C GLY A 348 -12.79 -30.30 6.02
N ARG A 349 -12.69 -31.01 4.94
CA ARG A 349 -13.52 -30.91 3.72
C ARG A 349 -14.97 -30.57 4.03
N LEU A 350 -15.42 -29.41 3.58
CA LEU A 350 -16.81 -29.19 3.24
C LEU A 350 -16.99 -29.84 1.87
N GLY A 351 -17.39 -31.11 1.85
CA GLY A 351 -17.64 -31.91 0.65
C GLY A 351 -18.93 -31.54 -0.02
#